data_273e2533d05fc602fb61594e69510fdb
#
_entry.id   273e2533d05fc602fb61594e69510fdb
#
_cell.length_a   1.000
_cell.length_b   1.000
_cell.length_c   1.000
_cell.angle_alpha   90.00
_cell.angle_beta   90.00
_cell.angle_gamma   90.00
#
_symmetry.space_group_name_H-M   'P 1'
#
loop_
_entity.id
_entity.type
_entity.pdbx_description
1 polymer ?
#
loop_
_entity_poly.entity_id
_entity_poly.type
_entity_poly.pdbx_seq_one_letter_code
_entity_poly.pdbx_strand_id
1 'polypeptide(L)'
;MQRIQLRFPAQWGIAFDFYRNDGKGAYNESDRFFERVGAAGKSLGLGWGGDWNSLVDKPHFYLPDWGSGTKILRSQYRTFEQFKKTWEGMKMEYTYMPISTGNDKVKVTASSLIIRKEPGGEDTGSRYHRGERIAPIEKAVYVSERWFRTKRGWISADYLLGWILEDNQWWYIEPGYSYPKGCLKLIDGKCYCFDFNGWMLTSNRIQEGGEII
;
A
#
# COMPACT_ATOMS: atom_id res chain seq x y z
N MET A 1 -24.70 -19.07 -20.51
CA MET A 1 -23.71 -18.49 -19.60
C MET A 1 -24.09 -18.86 -18.17
N GLN A 2 -23.37 -19.80 -17.54
CA GLN A 2 -23.59 -20.11 -16.12
C GLN A 2 -23.09 -18.92 -15.28
N ARG A 3 -24.01 -18.31 -14.51
CA ARG A 3 -23.64 -17.32 -13.49
C ARG A 3 -22.82 -18.00 -12.40
N ILE A 4 -21.54 -17.66 -12.28
CA ILE A 4 -20.70 -18.06 -11.15
C ILE A 4 -21.31 -17.40 -9.91
N GLN A 5 -21.94 -18.19 -9.05
CA GLN A 5 -22.41 -17.71 -7.75
C GLN A 5 -21.20 -17.60 -6.82
N LEU A 6 -20.84 -16.37 -6.45
CA LEU A 6 -19.83 -16.12 -5.45
C LEU A 6 -20.31 -16.66 -4.08
N ARG A 7 -19.76 -17.80 -3.65
CA ARG A 7 -20.22 -18.52 -2.45
C ARG A 7 -19.31 -18.32 -1.25
N PHE A 8 -18.05 -17.91 -1.48
CA PHE A 8 -17.06 -17.80 -0.42
C PHE A 8 -16.86 -16.36 0.07
N PRO A 9 -16.56 -16.15 1.37
CA PRO A 9 -16.33 -14.82 1.95
C PRO A 9 -15.24 -14.01 1.23
N ALA A 10 -14.13 -14.65 0.82
CA ALA A 10 -13.07 -14.01 0.05
C ALA A 10 -13.56 -13.40 -1.28
N GLN A 11 -14.54 -14.02 -1.93
CA GLN A 11 -15.15 -13.50 -3.16
C GLN A 11 -16.03 -12.26 -2.93
N TRP A 12 -16.43 -12.01 -1.69
CA TRP A 12 -17.17 -10.81 -1.26
C TRP A 12 -16.26 -9.72 -0.69
N GLY A 13 -14.94 -9.95 -0.67
CA GLY A 13 -13.95 -8.99 -0.17
C GLY A 13 -13.94 -8.85 1.36
N ILE A 14 -14.54 -9.79 2.10
CA ILE A 14 -14.63 -9.76 3.57
C ILE A 14 -13.74 -10.80 4.25
N ALA A 15 -12.97 -11.55 3.49
CA ALA A 15 -12.02 -12.54 3.97
C ALA A 15 -10.84 -12.65 3.01
N PHE A 16 -9.71 -13.12 3.50
CA PHE A 16 -8.52 -13.41 2.71
C PHE A 16 -7.71 -14.53 3.36
N ASP A 17 -6.93 -15.21 2.52
CA ASP A 17 -5.97 -16.20 2.96
C ASP A 17 -4.56 -15.62 2.94
N PHE A 18 -3.72 -16.05 3.88
CA PHE A 18 -2.31 -15.72 3.91
C PHE A 18 -1.46 -16.99 3.91
N TYR A 19 -0.23 -16.86 3.47
CA TYR A 19 0.70 -17.97 3.42
C TYR A 19 2.11 -17.53 3.81
N ARG A 20 2.93 -18.50 4.14
CA ARG A 20 4.33 -18.30 4.49
C ARG A 20 5.17 -18.08 3.24
N ASN A 21 6.04 -17.06 3.27
CA ASN A 21 6.92 -16.72 2.14
C ASN A 21 8.39 -16.53 2.58
N ASP A 22 8.90 -17.50 3.37
CA ASP A 22 10.28 -17.49 3.87
C ASP A 22 11.11 -18.69 3.36
N GLY A 23 10.65 -19.34 2.30
CA GLY A 23 11.30 -20.51 1.69
C GLY A 23 11.03 -21.85 2.38
N LYS A 24 10.29 -21.87 3.50
CA LYS A 24 9.98 -23.10 4.23
C LYS A 24 8.74 -23.85 3.72
N GLY A 25 8.06 -23.29 2.74
CA GLY A 25 6.81 -23.82 2.18
C GLY A 25 5.57 -23.05 2.66
N ALA A 26 4.65 -22.80 1.74
CA ALA A 26 3.50 -21.91 1.93
C ALA A 26 2.64 -22.25 3.17
N TYR A 27 2.44 -23.53 3.45
CA TYR A 27 1.61 -24.06 4.53
C TYR A 27 2.41 -24.76 5.63
N ASN A 28 3.70 -24.50 5.69
CA ASN A 28 4.55 -25.08 6.75
C ASN A 28 4.23 -24.46 8.11
N GLU A 29 3.82 -25.29 9.08
CA GLU A 29 3.40 -24.88 10.41
C GLU A 29 4.56 -24.77 11.42
N SER A 30 5.80 -25.01 11.01
CA SER A 30 6.94 -24.91 11.90
C SER A 30 7.01 -23.53 12.57
N ASP A 31 7.61 -23.48 13.75
CA ASP A 31 7.76 -22.26 14.56
C ASP A 31 6.42 -21.63 14.99
N ARG A 32 5.32 -22.39 14.93
CA ARG A 32 3.96 -21.89 15.22
C ARG A 32 3.62 -20.64 14.39
N PHE A 33 3.97 -20.66 13.11
CA PHE A 33 3.83 -19.52 12.22
C PHE A 33 2.37 -19.01 12.14
N PHE A 34 1.43 -19.92 11.86
CA PHE A 34 0.03 -19.54 11.69
C PHE A 34 -0.60 -19.06 13.01
N GLU A 35 -0.25 -19.64 14.13
CA GLU A 35 -0.74 -19.20 15.45
C GLU A 35 -0.24 -17.78 15.80
N ARG A 36 1.02 -17.46 15.49
CA ARG A 36 1.57 -16.12 15.72
C ARG A 36 0.90 -15.09 14.81
N VAL A 37 0.72 -15.41 13.54
CA VAL A 37 0.04 -14.52 12.58
C VAL A 37 -1.45 -14.41 12.95
N GLY A 38 -2.10 -15.51 13.34
CA GLY A 38 -3.47 -15.53 13.83
C GLY A 38 -3.67 -14.63 15.06
N ALA A 39 -2.74 -14.69 16.02
CA ALA A 39 -2.78 -13.80 17.19
C ALA A 39 -2.65 -12.33 16.79
N ALA A 40 -1.75 -12.01 15.85
CA ALA A 40 -1.58 -10.65 15.33
C ALA A 40 -2.85 -10.17 14.62
N GLY A 41 -3.45 -10.98 13.74
CA GLY A 41 -4.70 -10.63 13.05
C GLY A 41 -5.86 -10.39 14.04
N LYS A 42 -5.99 -11.22 15.05
CA LYS A 42 -7.00 -11.03 16.12
C LYS A 42 -6.78 -9.73 16.91
N SER A 43 -5.56 -9.33 17.16
CA SER A 43 -5.26 -8.04 17.82
C SER A 43 -5.66 -6.82 16.97
N LEU A 44 -5.82 -7.00 15.66
CA LEU A 44 -6.33 -6.01 14.71
C LEU A 44 -7.86 -6.10 14.51
N GLY A 45 -8.55 -6.94 15.27
CA GLY A 45 -10.01 -7.13 15.18
C GLY A 45 -10.50 -8.09 14.10
N LEU A 46 -9.58 -8.88 13.48
CA LEU A 46 -9.98 -9.90 12.50
C LEU A 46 -10.43 -11.20 13.20
N GLY A 47 -11.39 -11.88 12.60
CA GLY A 47 -11.67 -13.28 12.91
C GLY A 47 -10.66 -14.20 12.24
N TRP A 48 -10.28 -15.27 12.90
CA TRP A 48 -9.28 -16.22 12.40
C TRP A 48 -9.84 -17.64 12.28
N GLY A 49 -9.66 -18.25 11.12
CA GLY A 49 -10.14 -19.62 10.85
C GLY A 49 -9.42 -20.71 11.66
N GLY A 50 -8.27 -20.38 12.25
CA GLY A 50 -7.59 -21.26 13.21
C GLY A 50 -8.33 -21.45 14.54
N ASP A 51 -9.30 -20.58 14.88
CA ASP A 51 -10.12 -20.70 16.08
C ASP A 51 -11.44 -21.49 15.83
N TRP A 52 -11.67 -21.97 14.62
CA TRP A 52 -12.88 -22.72 14.32
C TRP A 52 -12.88 -24.13 14.94
N ASN A 53 -14.02 -24.55 15.48
CA ASN A 53 -14.16 -25.87 16.11
C ASN A 53 -14.24 -27.03 15.06
N SER A 54 -14.61 -26.69 13.82
CA SER A 54 -14.66 -27.64 12.71
C SER A 54 -14.09 -26.97 11.46
N LEU A 55 -13.46 -27.76 10.58
CA LEU A 55 -12.83 -27.25 9.36
C LEU A 55 -11.83 -26.12 9.66
N VAL A 56 -10.94 -26.36 10.65
CA VAL A 56 -9.90 -25.39 11.02
C VAL A 56 -9.13 -24.98 9.77
N ASP A 57 -9.09 -23.64 9.54
CA ASP A 57 -8.42 -23.04 8.39
C ASP A 57 -7.47 -21.96 8.88
N LYS A 58 -6.25 -22.36 9.26
CA LYS A 58 -5.25 -21.48 9.84
C LYS A 58 -4.79 -20.35 8.92
N PRO A 59 -4.71 -20.51 7.58
CA PRO A 59 -4.45 -19.42 6.65
C PRO A 59 -5.51 -18.33 6.59
N HIS A 60 -6.73 -18.57 7.06
CA HIS A 60 -7.92 -17.76 6.78
C HIS A 60 -8.19 -16.67 7.82
N PHE A 61 -8.34 -15.41 7.34
CA PHE A 61 -8.87 -14.28 8.10
C PHE A 61 -10.19 -13.78 7.51
N TYR A 62 -11.06 -13.24 8.37
CA TYR A 62 -12.34 -12.67 7.95
C TYR A 62 -12.74 -11.47 8.81
N LEU A 63 -13.66 -10.64 8.31
CA LEU A 63 -14.25 -9.54 9.07
C LEU A 63 -15.38 -10.09 9.95
N PRO A 64 -15.24 -10.09 11.30
CA PRO A 64 -16.17 -10.79 12.20
C PRO A 64 -17.59 -10.22 12.18
N ASP A 65 -17.78 -8.94 11.87
CA ASP A 65 -19.09 -8.29 11.77
C ASP A 65 -20.00 -8.94 10.72
N TRP A 66 -19.40 -9.56 9.71
CA TRP A 66 -20.10 -10.29 8.64
C TRP A 66 -20.17 -11.79 8.89
N GLY A 67 -19.56 -12.28 9.99
CA GLY A 67 -19.42 -13.69 10.30
C GLY A 67 -18.39 -14.40 9.40
N SER A 68 -18.14 -15.67 9.70
CA SER A 68 -17.19 -16.52 8.94
C SER A 68 -17.71 -17.02 7.59
N GLY A 69 -18.89 -16.58 7.17
CA GLY A 69 -19.53 -17.02 5.92
C GLY A 69 -20.35 -15.92 5.26
N THR A 70 -20.89 -16.20 4.08
CA THR A 70 -21.65 -15.20 3.28
C THR A 70 -23.12 -15.07 3.65
N LYS A 71 -23.60 -15.74 4.71
CA LYS A 71 -25.03 -15.81 5.05
C LYS A 71 -25.61 -14.42 5.32
N ILE A 72 -24.95 -13.60 6.13
CA ILE A 72 -25.41 -12.26 6.49
C ILE A 72 -25.46 -11.37 5.24
N LEU A 73 -24.36 -11.32 4.46
CA LEU A 73 -24.30 -10.55 3.22
C LEU A 73 -25.38 -10.94 2.22
N ARG A 74 -25.64 -12.24 2.05
CA ARG A 74 -26.66 -12.74 1.13
C ARG A 74 -28.06 -12.42 1.59
N SER A 75 -28.32 -12.45 2.89
CA SER A 75 -29.63 -12.06 3.41
C SER A 75 -29.90 -10.57 3.23
N GLN A 76 -28.88 -9.73 3.36
CA GLN A 76 -28.99 -8.28 3.29
C GLN A 76 -28.91 -7.75 1.86
N TYR A 77 -27.98 -8.25 1.05
CA TYR A 77 -27.68 -7.71 -0.28
C TYR A 77 -28.04 -8.65 -1.44
N ARG A 78 -28.44 -9.89 -1.17
CA ARG A 78 -28.79 -10.94 -2.15
C ARG A 78 -27.65 -11.32 -3.09
N THR A 79 -26.98 -10.34 -3.73
CA THR A 79 -25.89 -10.54 -4.69
C THR A 79 -24.68 -9.68 -4.35
N PHE A 80 -23.50 -10.10 -4.78
CA PHE A 80 -22.28 -9.31 -4.64
C PHE A 80 -22.39 -7.93 -5.34
N GLU A 81 -23.03 -7.88 -6.52
CA GLU A 81 -23.22 -6.62 -7.24
C GLU A 81 -24.07 -5.62 -6.46
N GLN A 82 -25.06 -6.08 -5.70
CA GLN A 82 -25.85 -5.21 -4.82
C GLN A 82 -25.02 -4.74 -3.62
N PHE A 83 -24.17 -5.61 -3.06
CA PHE A 83 -23.25 -5.21 -1.99
C PHE A 83 -22.20 -4.21 -2.50
N LYS A 84 -21.61 -4.44 -3.65
CA LYS A 84 -20.63 -3.55 -4.28
C LYS A 84 -21.20 -2.13 -4.50
N LYS A 85 -22.49 -2.00 -4.82
CA LYS A 85 -23.12 -0.68 -4.97
C LYS A 85 -23.08 0.16 -3.69
N THR A 86 -22.98 -0.43 -2.51
CA THR A 86 -22.81 0.33 -1.26
C THR A 86 -21.45 1.02 -1.19
N TRP A 87 -20.47 0.56 -1.95
CA TRP A 87 -19.13 1.17 -2.04
C TRP A 87 -19.10 2.38 -2.97
N GLU A 88 -19.99 2.42 -3.98
CA GLU A 88 -20.06 3.52 -4.96
C GLU A 88 -20.50 4.86 -4.35
N GLY A 89 -21.15 4.83 -3.18
CA GLY A 89 -21.53 6.03 -2.41
C GLY A 89 -20.55 6.44 -1.32
N MET A 90 -19.57 5.62 -0.99
CA MET A 90 -18.49 5.99 -0.08
C MET A 90 -17.49 6.85 -0.84
N LYS A 91 -17.67 8.18 -0.76
CA LYS A 91 -16.55 9.08 -1.06
C LYS A 91 -15.47 8.77 -0.03
N MET A 92 -14.45 8.03 -0.44
CA MET A 92 -13.24 7.88 0.35
C MET A 92 -12.65 9.28 0.47
N GLU A 93 -12.65 9.84 1.66
CA GLU A 93 -11.98 11.10 1.92
C GLU A 93 -10.46 10.80 1.89
N TYR A 94 -9.84 11.22 0.80
CA TYR A 94 -8.39 11.21 0.69
C TYR A 94 -7.86 12.46 1.38
N THR A 95 -6.89 12.30 2.25
CA THR A 95 -6.09 13.44 2.68
C THR A 95 -5.08 13.74 1.59
N TYR A 96 -5.35 14.79 0.83
CA TYR A 96 -4.44 15.27 -0.21
C TYR A 96 -3.39 16.18 0.41
N MET A 97 -2.13 15.89 0.15
CA MET A 97 -1.00 16.69 0.61
C MET A 97 -0.19 17.17 -0.59
N PRO A 98 0.03 18.48 -0.74
CA PRO A 98 0.83 19.01 -1.85
C PRO A 98 2.27 18.53 -1.73
N ILE A 99 2.84 18.15 -2.86
CA ILE A 99 4.25 17.81 -3.00
C ILE A 99 4.81 18.47 -4.27
N SER A 100 6.12 18.53 -4.37
CA SER A 100 6.82 19.04 -5.52
C SER A 100 8.10 18.22 -5.76
N THR A 101 8.68 18.37 -6.91
CA THR A 101 10.03 17.88 -7.23
C THR A 101 11.00 19.04 -7.48
N GLY A 102 10.60 20.27 -7.17
CA GLY A 102 11.37 21.46 -7.53
C GLY A 102 11.61 21.53 -9.04
N ASN A 103 12.84 21.79 -9.44
CA ASN A 103 13.25 21.79 -10.85
C ASN A 103 13.57 20.37 -11.39
N ASP A 104 13.72 19.39 -10.50
CA ASP A 104 13.97 18.00 -10.85
C ASP A 104 12.65 17.25 -11.08
N LYS A 105 12.77 16.05 -11.64
CA LYS A 105 11.65 15.15 -11.86
C LYS A 105 12.00 13.76 -11.36
N VAL A 106 11.03 13.10 -10.73
CA VAL A 106 11.21 11.69 -10.34
C VAL A 106 11.17 10.79 -11.57
N LYS A 107 11.94 9.70 -11.51
CA LYS A 107 12.05 8.72 -12.58
C LYS A 107 11.11 7.55 -12.33
N VAL A 108 10.40 7.12 -13.36
CA VAL A 108 9.58 5.89 -13.34
C VAL A 108 10.49 4.67 -13.44
N THR A 109 10.31 3.71 -12.54
CA THR A 109 11.12 2.48 -12.46
C THR A 109 10.40 1.25 -13.02
N ALA A 110 9.07 1.26 -13.07
CA ALA A 110 8.27 0.19 -13.67
C ALA A 110 8.39 0.19 -15.21
N SER A 111 8.34 -0.99 -15.82
CA SER A 111 8.27 -1.11 -17.29
C SER A 111 7.00 -0.47 -17.86
N SER A 112 5.89 -0.57 -17.14
CA SER A 112 4.60 0.02 -17.46
C SER A 112 3.87 0.39 -16.17
N LEU A 113 3.69 1.69 -15.92
CA LEU A 113 3.03 2.23 -14.74
C LEU A 113 1.64 2.74 -15.10
N ILE A 114 0.62 2.15 -14.50
CA ILE A 114 -0.79 2.48 -14.74
C ILE A 114 -1.09 3.88 -14.23
N ILE A 115 -1.82 4.65 -15.04
CA ILE A 115 -2.38 5.94 -14.64
C ILE A 115 -3.86 5.73 -14.33
N ARG A 116 -4.30 6.14 -13.15
CA ARG A 116 -5.68 5.97 -12.66
C ARG A 116 -6.39 7.31 -12.53
N LYS A 117 -7.72 7.29 -12.56
CA LYS A 117 -8.55 8.50 -12.38
C LYS A 117 -8.45 9.05 -10.95
N GLU A 118 -8.32 8.16 -9.97
CA GLU A 118 -8.19 8.44 -8.54
C GLU A 118 -7.31 7.38 -7.87
N PRO A 119 -6.81 7.59 -6.63
CA PRO A 119 -6.04 6.58 -5.91
C PRO A 119 -6.77 5.25 -5.83
N GLY A 120 -6.13 4.15 -6.27
CA GLY A 120 -6.74 2.82 -6.32
C GLY A 120 -7.89 2.65 -7.33
N GLY A 121 -8.30 3.72 -8.00
CA GLY A 121 -9.48 3.76 -8.87
C GLY A 121 -9.27 3.17 -10.27
N GLU A 122 -10.18 3.57 -11.17
CA GLU A 122 -10.26 3.07 -12.54
C GLU A 122 -9.02 3.41 -13.38
N ASP A 123 -8.58 2.47 -14.19
CA ASP A 123 -7.50 2.63 -15.16
C ASP A 123 -7.92 3.58 -16.28
N THR A 124 -7.13 4.60 -16.56
CA THR A 124 -7.38 5.55 -17.66
C THR A 124 -7.05 5.00 -19.05
N GLY A 125 -6.45 3.81 -19.14
CA GLY A 125 -5.87 3.26 -20.36
C GLY A 125 -4.50 3.83 -20.72
N SER A 126 -4.03 4.85 -20.00
CA SER A 126 -2.73 5.51 -20.21
C SER A 126 -1.65 4.96 -19.29
N ARG A 127 -0.39 5.08 -19.70
CA ARG A 127 0.77 4.55 -18.98
C ARG A 127 1.91 5.57 -18.95
N TYR A 128 2.74 5.44 -17.93
CA TYR A 128 4.13 5.88 -17.94
C TYR A 128 5.05 4.66 -18.11
N HIS A 129 6.21 4.87 -18.68
CA HIS A 129 7.18 3.81 -18.94
C HIS A 129 8.50 4.04 -18.22
N ARG A 130 9.27 2.97 -18.06
CA ARG A 130 10.58 3.00 -17.40
C ARG A 130 11.47 4.09 -17.98
N GLY A 131 12.02 4.90 -17.10
CA GLY A 131 12.92 5.99 -17.45
C GLY A 131 12.25 7.34 -17.71
N GLU A 132 10.91 7.38 -17.91
CA GLU A 132 10.21 8.65 -17.98
C GLU A 132 10.39 9.46 -16.70
N ARG A 133 10.53 10.77 -16.88
CA ARG A 133 10.67 11.73 -15.78
C ARG A 133 9.39 12.52 -15.62
N ILE A 134 8.81 12.47 -14.44
CA ILE A 134 7.50 13.07 -14.12
C ILE A 134 7.61 13.98 -12.92
N ALA A 135 6.73 14.98 -12.85
CA ALA A 135 6.61 15.90 -11.72
C ALA A 135 5.27 15.66 -11.02
N PRO A 136 5.21 14.86 -9.96
CA PRO A 136 4.04 14.77 -9.11
C PRO A 136 3.79 16.12 -8.40
N ILE A 137 2.52 16.40 -8.14
CA ILE A 137 2.07 17.67 -7.55
C ILE A 137 1.32 17.47 -6.23
N GLU A 138 0.96 16.22 -5.92
CA GLU A 138 0.14 15.89 -4.77
C GLU A 138 0.33 14.43 -4.39
N LYS A 139 0.23 14.10 -3.11
CA LYS A 139 0.22 12.73 -2.62
C LYS A 139 -1.08 12.41 -1.88
N ALA A 140 -1.47 11.14 -1.88
CA ALA A 140 -2.57 10.61 -1.12
C ALA A 140 -2.24 9.21 -0.59
N VAL A 141 -2.88 8.81 0.50
CA VAL A 141 -2.87 7.44 1.02
C VAL A 141 -4.24 6.82 0.79
N TYR A 142 -4.28 5.64 0.20
CA TYR A 142 -5.48 4.86 -0.03
C TYR A 142 -5.23 3.39 0.31
N VAL A 143 -5.96 2.85 1.26
CA VAL A 143 -5.83 1.45 1.73
C VAL A 143 -4.36 1.06 1.96
N SER A 144 -3.62 1.90 2.72
CA SER A 144 -2.19 1.77 3.01
C SER A 144 -1.24 1.92 1.80
N GLU A 145 -1.74 2.09 0.58
CA GLU A 145 -0.94 2.41 -0.60
C GLU A 145 -0.72 3.90 -0.73
N ARG A 146 0.42 4.30 -1.29
CA ARG A 146 0.77 5.70 -1.54
C ARG A 146 0.62 6.00 -3.01
N TRP A 147 -0.09 7.07 -3.28
CA TRP A 147 -0.43 7.52 -4.61
C TRP A 147 0.06 8.93 -4.84
N PHE A 148 0.63 9.17 -6.01
CA PHE A 148 1.05 10.49 -6.43
C PHE A 148 0.23 10.95 -7.63
N ARG A 149 -0.26 12.19 -7.58
CA ARG A 149 -0.97 12.84 -8.68
C ARG A 149 0.00 13.49 -9.63
N THR A 150 -0.19 13.25 -10.90
CA THR A 150 0.47 13.92 -12.02
C THR A 150 -0.56 14.69 -12.85
N LYS A 151 -0.12 15.43 -13.85
CA LYS A 151 -1.04 16.08 -14.81
C LYS A 151 -1.92 15.08 -15.58
N ARG A 152 -1.51 13.80 -15.67
CA ARG A 152 -2.24 12.75 -16.40
C ARG A 152 -3.15 11.89 -15.51
N GLY A 153 -3.08 12.04 -14.20
CA GLY A 153 -3.82 11.27 -13.21
C GLY A 153 -2.95 10.71 -12.11
N TRP A 154 -3.47 9.72 -11.37
CA TRP A 154 -2.86 9.12 -10.21
C TRP A 154 -2.03 7.89 -10.55
N ILE A 155 -0.89 7.75 -9.91
CA ILE A 155 0.04 6.62 -10.07
C ILE A 155 0.48 6.10 -8.70
N SER A 156 0.81 4.80 -8.61
CA SER A 156 1.43 4.26 -7.41
C SER A 156 2.83 4.86 -7.21
N ALA A 157 3.10 5.34 -6.00
CA ALA A 157 4.39 5.90 -5.63
C ALA A 157 5.50 4.85 -5.49
N ASP A 158 5.15 3.57 -5.39
CA ASP A 158 6.09 2.45 -5.25
C ASP A 158 7.07 2.30 -6.44
N TYR A 159 6.72 2.88 -7.58
CA TYR A 159 7.49 2.74 -8.81
C TYR A 159 8.24 4.02 -9.19
N LEU A 160 8.60 4.83 -8.20
CA LEU A 160 9.28 6.10 -8.41
C LEU A 160 10.66 6.12 -7.75
N LEU A 161 11.56 6.94 -8.32
CA LEU A 161 12.90 7.18 -7.82
C LEU A 161 13.25 8.67 -8.01
N GLY A 162 13.63 9.36 -6.95
CA GLY A 162 14.08 10.76 -7.04
C GLY A 162 13.73 11.62 -5.84
N TRP A 163 13.96 12.91 -5.99
CA TRP A 163 13.75 13.90 -4.93
C TRP A 163 12.30 14.37 -4.86
N ILE A 164 11.77 14.46 -3.64
CA ILE A 164 10.46 15.01 -3.33
C ILE A 164 10.64 16.14 -2.31
N LEU A 165 10.01 17.27 -2.59
CA LEU A 165 9.87 18.40 -1.68
C LEU A 165 8.47 18.38 -1.07
N GLU A 166 8.38 18.34 0.23
CA GLU A 166 7.15 18.34 1.01
C GLU A 166 7.36 19.19 2.25
N ASP A 167 6.46 20.12 2.55
CA ASP A 167 6.53 21.05 3.69
C ASP A 167 7.89 21.76 3.83
N ASN A 168 8.46 22.18 2.67
CA ASN A 168 9.78 22.81 2.56
C ASN A 168 10.96 21.92 2.99
N GLN A 169 10.77 20.61 3.09
CA GLN A 169 11.80 19.62 3.39
C GLN A 169 11.96 18.64 2.23
N TRP A 170 13.21 18.25 1.94
CA TRP A 170 13.52 17.29 0.90
C TRP A 170 13.64 15.89 1.47
N TRP A 171 13.11 14.93 0.75
CA TRP A 171 13.35 13.50 0.95
C TRP A 171 13.52 12.78 -0.38
N TYR A 172 14.09 11.58 -0.36
CA TYR A 172 14.41 10.85 -1.58
C TYR A 172 13.61 9.55 -1.64
N ILE A 173 12.66 9.47 -2.60
CA ILE A 173 11.87 8.26 -2.80
C ILE A 173 12.66 7.21 -3.59
N GLU A 174 12.53 5.97 -3.16
CA GLU A 174 13.07 4.78 -3.81
C GLU A 174 11.95 3.78 -4.10
N PRO A 175 12.15 2.81 -5.03
CA PRO A 175 11.16 1.80 -5.36
C PRO A 175 10.64 1.06 -4.12
N GLY A 176 9.34 0.72 -4.12
CA GLY A 176 8.65 0.15 -2.98
C GLY A 176 8.28 1.19 -1.91
N TYR A 177 8.23 2.47 -2.29
CA TYR A 177 8.01 3.59 -1.38
C TYR A 177 8.98 3.58 -0.20
N SER A 178 10.22 3.17 -0.44
CA SER A 178 11.28 3.25 0.56
C SER A 178 12.00 4.59 0.48
N TYR A 179 12.75 4.94 1.51
CA TYR A 179 13.56 6.15 1.57
C TYR A 179 14.66 6.00 2.61
N PRO A 180 15.83 6.64 2.41
CA PRO A 180 16.94 6.59 3.36
C PRO A 180 16.55 7.28 4.69
N LYS A 181 16.98 6.71 5.81
CA LYS A 181 16.73 7.20 7.17
C LYS A 181 17.96 7.01 8.04
N GLY A 182 18.28 8.04 8.86
CA GLY A 182 19.38 7.98 9.81
C GLY A 182 20.70 7.55 9.17
N CYS A 183 20.96 7.97 7.94
CA CYS A 183 22.14 7.50 7.20
C CYS A 183 22.70 8.54 6.22
N LEU A 184 23.93 8.28 5.79
CA LEU A 184 24.54 8.93 4.64
C LEU A 184 24.24 8.10 3.38
N LYS A 185 23.88 8.77 2.29
CA LYS A 185 23.61 8.12 1.02
C LYS A 185 24.25 8.86 -0.15
N LEU A 186 24.89 8.10 -1.03
CA LEU A 186 25.41 8.62 -2.29
C LEU A 186 24.29 8.61 -3.34
N ILE A 187 23.95 9.79 -3.88
CA ILE A 187 22.94 9.97 -4.93
C ILE A 187 23.59 10.83 -6.02
N ASP A 188 23.64 10.33 -7.24
CA ASP A 188 24.22 11.01 -8.41
C ASP A 188 25.62 11.62 -8.13
N GLY A 189 26.47 10.86 -7.42
CA GLY A 189 27.85 11.24 -7.10
C GLY A 189 27.99 12.25 -5.95
N LYS A 190 26.91 12.66 -5.30
CA LYS A 190 26.91 13.54 -4.12
C LYS A 190 26.46 12.78 -2.88
N CYS A 191 27.06 13.07 -1.74
CA CYS A 191 26.69 12.47 -0.46
C CYS A 191 25.64 13.34 0.24
N TYR A 192 24.53 12.72 0.62
CA TYR A 192 23.44 13.38 1.36
C TYR A 192 23.25 12.69 2.70
N CYS A 193 22.90 13.48 3.72
CA CYS A 193 22.58 13.00 5.04
C CYS A 193 21.09 13.06 5.28
N PHE A 194 20.52 12.01 5.87
CA PHE A 194 19.09 11.91 6.18
C PHE A 194 18.89 11.65 7.67
N ASP A 195 17.93 12.36 8.27
CA ASP A 195 17.53 12.15 9.66
C ASP A 195 16.75 10.82 9.83
N PHE A 196 16.37 10.49 11.07
CA PHE A 196 15.63 9.25 11.37
C PHE A 196 14.20 9.24 10.80
N ASN A 197 13.66 10.38 10.40
CA ASN A 197 12.37 10.49 9.72
C ASN A 197 12.49 10.40 8.18
N GLY A 198 13.71 10.48 7.65
CA GLY A 198 14.00 10.42 6.22
C GLY A 198 14.08 11.79 5.55
N TRP A 199 14.12 12.89 6.30
CA TRP A 199 14.33 14.22 5.76
C TRP A 199 15.81 14.46 5.48
N MET A 200 16.11 15.05 4.33
CA MET A 200 17.48 15.47 3.99
C MET A 200 17.90 16.61 4.93
N LEU A 201 19.03 16.42 5.57
CA LEU A 201 19.65 17.45 6.40
C LEU A 201 20.36 18.50 5.55
N THR A 202 20.12 19.76 5.86
CA THR A 202 20.87 20.89 5.30
C THR A 202 22.03 21.26 6.24
N SER A 203 23.02 22.03 5.75
CA SER A 203 24.21 22.43 6.50
C SER A 203 23.92 23.05 7.88
N ASN A 204 22.73 23.61 8.08
CA ASN A 204 22.31 24.21 9.36
C ASN A 204 21.88 23.19 10.43
N ARG A 205 21.83 21.90 10.11
CA ARG A 205 21.42 20.83 11.03
C ARG A 205 22.54 19.80 11.30
N ILE A 206 23.74 20.06 10.80
CA ILE A 206 24.93 19.26 11.09
C ILE A 206 25.78 20.05 12.07
N GLN A 207 25.96 19.55 13.30
CA GLN A 207 26.86 20.19 14.27
C GLN A 207 28.34 20.02 13.89
N GLU A 208 29.19 20.96 14.34
CA GLU A 208 30.62 20.77 14.34
C GLU A 208 30.96 19.53 15.17
N GLY A 209 31.47 18.48 14.51
CA GLY A 209 31.72 17.16 15.13
C GLY A 209 31.00 16.02 14.44
N GLY A 210 30.08 16.31 13.47
CA GLY A 210 29.45 15.29 12.63
C GLY A 210 28.29 14.52 13.29
N GLU A 211 27.82 14.93 14.45
CA GLU A 211 26.61 14.40 15.04
C GLU A 211 25.35 14.94 14.33
N ILE A 212 24.49 14.01 13.95
CA ILE A 212 23.20 14.28 13.34
C ILE A 212 22.18 14.53 14.47
N ILE A 213 21.66 15.75 14.57
CA ILE A 213 20.57 16.12 15.48
C ILE A 213 19.24 16.19 14.75
#